data_40646ecf73371eb82d2380f5bbd95327
#
_entry.id   40646ecf73371eb82d2380f5bbd95327
#
_cell.length_a   1.000
_cell.length_b   1.000
_cell.length_c   1.000
_cell.angle_alpha   90.00
_cell.angle_beta   90.00
_cell.angle_gamma   90.00
#
_symmetry.space_group_name_H-M   'P 1'
#
loop_
_entity.id
_entity.type
_entity.pdbx_description
1 polymer ?
#
loop_
_entity_poly.entity_id
_entity_poly.type
_entity_poly.pdbx_seq_one_letter_code
_entity_poly.pdbx_strand_id
1 'polypeptide(L)'
;MKTWAVVGLGNNPERAAYGVAKLLQDKGHRIIPVYPRAETVHGEIGYKTLAEIPGPVDVVDCFVNSTLVGKVVDEAIAIGAKAVWLQLDVIDHEAITRAQSAGLITVMDRCPAIEYRKKN
;
A
#
# COMPACT_ATOMS: atom_id res chain seq x y z
N MET A 1 15.32 1.48 5.48
CA MET A 1 14.34 0.49 5.03
C MET A 1 12.99 0.74 5.67
N LYS A 2 11.92 0.68 4.90
CA LYS A 2 10.55 0.80 5.41
C LYS A 2 9.74 -0.44 5.03
N THR A 3 8.70 -0.70 5.79
CA THR A 3 7.77 -1.80 5.52
C THR A 3 6.53 -1.25 4.83
N TRP A 4 6.28 -1.73 3.62
CA TRP A 4 5.16 -1.33 2.78
C TRP A 4 4.17 -2.48 2.68
N ALA A 5 2.96 -2.30 3.19
CA ALA A 5 1.86 -3.22 2.93
C ALA A 5 1.20 -2.79 1.61
N VAL A 6 1.25 -3.65 0.61
CA VAL A 6 0.74 -3.34 -0.73
C VAL A 6 -0.60 -4.02 -0.90
N VAL A 7 -1.67 -3.25 -0.73
CA VAL A 7 -3.05 -3.74 -0.80
C VAL A 7 -3.49 -3.85 -2.25
N GLY A 8 -3.91 -5.04 -2.65
CA GLY A 8 -4.24 -5.36 -4.03
C GLY A 8 -3.13 -6.13 -4.76
N LEU A 9 -2.07 -6.49 -4.05
CA LEU A 9 -0.93 -7.20 -4.64
C LEU A 9 -1.16 -8.70 -4.67
N GLY A 10 -1.32 -9.24 -5.88
CA GLY A 10 -1.34 -10.67 -6.16
C GLY A 10 -0.27 -11.03 -7.17
N ASN A 11 -0.28 -12.25 -7.67
CA ASN A 11 0.76 -12.79 -8.58
C ASN A 11 0.53 -12.51 -10.06
N ASN A 12 -0.27 -11.51 -10.40
CA ASN A 12 -0.49 -11.15 -11.80
C ASN A 12 0.54 -10.12 -12.25
N PRO A 13 1.54 -10.48 -13.08
CA PRO A 13 2.59 -9.55 -13.50
C PRO A 13 2.09 -8.42 -14.40
N GLU A 14 0.87 -8.53 -14.92
CA GLU A 14 0.27 -7.47 -15.74
C GLU A 14 -0.33 -6.34 -14.88
N ARG A 15 -0.53 -6.58 -13.58
CA ARG A 15 -1.07 -5.57 -12.67
C ARG A 15 0.04 -4.64 -12.20
N ALA A 16 -0.30 -3.35 -12.09
CA ALA A 16 0.66 -2.32 -11.66
C ALA A 16 1.28 -2.63 -10.30
N ALA A 17 0.49 -3.17 -9.37
CA ALA A 17 0.97 -3.50 -8.03
C ALA A 17 2.16 -4.46 -8.07
N TYR A 18 2.17 -5.42 -8.98
CA TYR A 18 3.24 -6.40 -9.10
C TYR A 18 4.59 -5.74 -9.38
N GLY A 19 4.63 -4.86 -10.38
CA GLY A 19 5.87 -4.16 -10.75
C GLY A 19 6.31 -3.13 -9.71
N VAL A 20 5.37 -2.39 -9.14
CA VAL A 20 5.68 -1.38 -8.11
C VAL A 20 6.24 -2.05 -6.86
N ALA A 21 5.66 -3.16 -6.43
CA ALA A 21 6.18 -3.91 -5.27
C ALA A 21 7.60 -4.41 -5.51
N LYS A 22 7.88 -4.89 -6.72
CA LYS A 22 9.23 -5.33 -7.08
C LYS A 22 10.23 -4.19 -7.04
N LEU A 23 9.84 -3.00 -7.54
CA LEU A 23 10.67 -1.81 -7.49
C LEU A 23 10.98 -1.41 -6.04
N LEU A 24 9.97 -1.39 -5.19
CA LEU A 24 10.16 -1.07 -3.77
C LEU A 24 11.13 -2.04 -3.10
N GLN A 25 10.99 -3.32 -3.40
CA GLN A 25 11.88 -4.36 -2.91
C GLN A 25 13.32 -4.14 -3.38
N ASP A 26 13.48 -3.80 -4.67
CA ASP A 26 14.80 -3.52 -5.26
C ASP A 26 15.44 -2.25 -4.67
N LYS A 27 14.63 -1.34 -4.13
CA LYS A 27 15.10 -0.14 -3.42
C LYS A 27 15.41 -0.41 -1.95
N GLY A 28 15.33 -1.65 -1.49
CA GLY A 28 15.68 -2.05 -0.14
C GLY A 28 14.53 -2.00 0.87
N HIS A 29 13.31 -1.82 0.41
CA HIS A 29 12.14 -1.86 1.29
C HIS A 29 11.61 -3.30 1.45
N ARG A 30 10.96 -3.56 2.58
CA ARG A 30 10.20 -4.78 2.76
C ARG A 30 8.80 -4.56 2.21
N ILE A 31 8.32 -5.49 1.39
CA ILE A 31 6.93 -5.43 0.90
C ILE A 31 6.14 -6.57 1.52
N ILE A 32 4.87 -6.32 1.83
CA ILE A 32 3.95 -7.33 2.35
C ILE A 32 2.72 -7.33 1.45
N PRO A 33 2.46 -8.42 0.71
CA PRO A 33 1.26 -8.52 -0.12
C PRO A 33 -0.01 -8.60 0.73
N VAL A 34 -1.02 -7.80 0.40
CA VAL A 34 -2.33 -7.89 1.03
C VAL A 34 -3.38 -8.05 -0.05
N TYR A 35 -4.04 -9.21 -0.07
CA TYR A 35 -4.96 -9.59 -1.13
C TYR A 35 -5.90 -10.68 -0.60
N PRO A 36 -7.18 -10.73 -1.04
CA PRO A 36 -8.11 -11.73 -0.52
C PRO A 36 -7.64 -13.18 -0.60
N ARG A 37 -6.79 -13.51 -1.58
CA ARG A 37 -6.22 -14.86 -1.74
C ARG A 37 -4.96 -15.10 -0.92
N ALA A 38 -4.43 -14.08 -0.28
CA ALA A 38 -3.22 -14.18 0.56
C ALA A 38 -2.05 -14.89 -0.13
N GLU A 39 -1.78 -14.51 -1.38
CA GLU A 39 -0.73 -15.13 -2.19
C GLU A 39 0.68 -14.71 -1.73
N THR A 40 1.64 -15.63 -1.89
CA THR A 40 3.05 -15.28 -1.76
C THR A 40 3.49 -14.57 -3.03
N VAL A 41 4.05 -13.37 -2.92
CA VAL A 41 4.48 -12.56 -4.06
C VAL A 41 5.90 -12.06 -3.83
N HIS A 42 6.75 -12.20 -4.83
CA HIS A 42 8.18 -11.79 -4.75
C HIS A 42 8.89 -12.38 -3.53
N GLY A 43 8.53 -13.60 -3.16
CA GLY A 43 9.13 -14.29 -2.01
C GLY A 43 8.56 -13.89 -0.65
N GLU A 44 7.58 -12.99 -0.60
CA GLU A 44 6.98 -12.53 0.65
C GLU A 44 5.62 -13.17 0.88
N ILE A 45 5.37 -13.57 2.12
CA ILE A 45 4.10 -14.18 2.52
C ILE A 45 3.00 -13.11 2.50
N GLY A 46 1.86 -13.45 1.88
CA GLY A 46 0.72 -12.56 1.79
C GLY A 46 -0.28 -12.76 2.92
N TYR A 47 -1.10 -11.74 3.15
CA TYR A 47 -2.17 -11.74 4.15
C TYR A 47 -3.47 -11.28 3.51
N LYS A 48 -4.60 -11.72 4.07
CA LYS A 48 -5.92 -11.35 3.55
C LYS A 48 -6.29 -9.92 3.90
N THR A 49 -5.88 -9.45 5.08
CA THR A 49 -6.21 -8.12 5.58
C THR A 49 -4.99 -7.50 6.26
N LEU A 50 -5.02 -6.18 6.41
CA LEU A 50 -3.97 -5.46 7.13
C LEU A 50 -3.87 -5.91 8.60
N ALA A 51 -5.01 -6.21 9.22
CA ALA A 51 -5.06 -6.60 10.63
C ALA A 51 -4.32 -7.92 10.91
N GLU A 52 -4.18 -8.79 9.91
CA GLU A 52 -3.49 -10.08 10.06
C GLU A 52 -1.97 -9.96 10.04
N ILE A 53 -1.42 -8.83 9.62
CA ILE A 53 0.02 -8.65 9.51
C ILE A 53 0.66 -8.62 10.89
N PRO A 54 1.62 -9.53 11.18
CA PRO A 54 2.34 -9.47 12.45
C PRO A 54 3.43 -8.40 12.37
N GLY A 55 3.36 -7.41 13.25
CA GLY A 55 4.37 -6.36 13.33
C GLY A 55 3.96 -5.05 12.67
N PRO A 56 4.78 -4.01 12.81
CA PRO A 56 4.43 -2.67 12.36
C PRO A 56 4.54 -2.51 10.85
N VAL A 57 3.67 -1.62 10.31
CA VAL A 57 3.68 -1.24 8.90
C VAL A 57 3.96 0.25 8.84
N ASP A 58 4.91 0.64 7.98
CA ASP A 58 5.23 2.06 7.79
C ASP A 58 4.28 2.71 6.78
N VAL A 59 4.08 2.08 5.64
CA VAL A 59 3.25 2.63 4.56
C VAL A 59 2.24 1.59 4.09
N VAL A 60 1.00 2.00 3.93
CA VAL A 60 -0.04 1.20 3.26
C VAL A 60 -0.24 1.78 1.88
N ASP A 61 0.18 1.03 0.85
CA ASP A 61 0.07 1.41 -0.55
C ASP A 61 -1.17 0.77 -1.16
N CYS A 62 -2.09 1.58 -1.66
CA CYS A 62 -3.44 1.15 -2.03
C CYS A 62 -3.63 1.03 -3.54
N PHE A 63 -3.67 -0.21 -4.04
CA PHE A 63 -4.01 -0.57 -5.41
C PHE A 63 -5.42 -1.14 -5.47
N VAL A 64 -6.40 -0.37 -4.99
CA VAL A 64 -7.80 -0.77 -4.98
C VAL A 64 -8.66 0.33 -5.58
N ASN A 65 -9.88 -0.03 -5.95
CA ASN A 65 -10.83 0.93 -6.50
C ASN A 65 -11.12 2.05 -5.49
N SER A 66 -11.32 3.28 -5.98
CA SER A 66 -11.64 4.43 -5.13
C SER A 66 -12.87 4.21 -4.26
N THR A 67 -13.82 3.38 -4.70
CA THR A 67 -15.01 3.05 -3.89
C THR A 67 -14.71 2.13 -2.71
N LEU A 68 -13.55 1.47 -2.72
CA LEU A 68 -13.14 0.52 -1.65
C LEU A 68 -12.03 1.08 -0.78
N VAL A 69 -11.33 2.10 -1.23
CA VAL A 69 -10.10 2.55 -0.57
C VAL A 69 -10.37 3.18 0.80
N GLY A 70 -11.54 3.77 1.01
CA GLY A 70 -11.90 4.35 2.31
C GLY A 70 -11.82 3.34 3.44
N LYS A 71 -12.30 2.12 3.19
CA LYS A 71 -12.22 1.02 4.16
C LYS A 71 -10.76 0.64 4.43
N VAL A 72 -9.93 0.59 3.40
CA VAL A 72 -8.51 0.26 3.54
C VAL A 72 -7.79 1.33 4.35
N VAL A 73 -8.09 2.60 4.10
CA VAL A 73 -7.53 3.71 4.89
C VAL A 73 -7.91 3.59 6.36
N ASP A 74 -9.17 3.25 6.65
CA ASP A 74 -9.62 3.05 8.03
C ASP A 74 -8.87 1.89 8.70
N GLU A 75 -8.63 0.80 7.96
CA GLU A 75 -7.82 -0.31 8.46
C GLU A 75 -6.37 0.11 8.73
N ALA A 76 -5.79 0.93 7.86
CA ALA A 76 -4.44 1.46 8.03
C ALA A 76 -4.32 2.31 9.31
N ILE A 77 -5.33 3.13 9.57
CA ILE A 77 -5.42 3.91 10.82
C ILE A 77 -5.47 2.95 12.02
N ALA A 78 -6.31 1.94 11.94
CA ALA A 78 -6.52 0.98 13.05
C ALA A 78 -5.25 0.21 13.42
N ILE A 79 -4.41 -0.14 12.44
CA ILE A 79 -3.15 -0.85 12.71
C ILE A 79 -1.99 0.07 13.09
N GLY A 80 -2.22 1.37 13.10
CA GLY A 80 -1.17 2.33 13.47
C GLY A 80 -0.11 2.53 12.39
N ALA A 81 -0.47 2.39 11.11
CA ALA A 81 0.45 2.69 10.02
C ALA A 81 0.89 4.16 10.08
N LYS A 82 2.09 4.46 9.60
CA LYS A 82 2.62 5.83 9.63
C LYS A 82 2.16 6.65 8.44
N ALA A 83 1.86 5.99 7.32
CA ALA A 83 1.46 6.66 6.08
C ALA A 83 0.49 5.81 5.28
N VAL A 84 -0.33 6.47 4.48
CA VAL A 84 -1.13 5.83 3.44
C VAL A 84 -0.77 6.46 2.09
N TRP A 85 -0.65 5.62 1.08
CA TRP A 85 -0.34 6.03 -0.27
C TRP A 85 -1.44 5.51 -1.20
N LEU A 86 -2.23 6.42 -1.77
CA LEU A 86 -3.26 6.07 -2.74
C LEU A 86 -2.65 6.18 -4.14
N GLN A 87 -2.69 5.09 -4.87
CA GLN A 87 -2.08 4.93 -6.18
C GLN A 87 -2.72 5.88 -7.21
N LEU A 88 -2.11 6.01 -8.41
CA LEU A 88 -2.68 6.79 -9.51
C LEU A 88 -4.15 6.42 -9.73
N ASP A 89 -4.99 7.43 -9.87
CA ASP A 89 -6.44 7.31 -10.07
C ASP A 89 -7.22 6.73 -8.89
N VAL A 90 -6.56 6.48 -7.76
CA VAL A 90 -7.24 6.08 -6.53
C VAL A 90 -7.44 7.34 -5.70
N ILE A 91 -8.68 7.81 -5.63
CA ILE A 91 -9.00 9.11 -5.03
C ILE A 91 -10.15 8.98 -4.04
N ASP A 92 -9.92 9.44 -2.81
CA ASP A 92 -10.93 9.55 -1.78
C ASP A 92 -10.51 10.63 -0.79
N HIS A 93 -11.02 11.84 -0.98
CA HIS A 93 -10.66 13.00 -0.17
C HIS A 93 -11.11 12.88 1.29
N GLU A 94 -12.27 12.26 1.53
CA GLU A 94 -12.76 12.06 2.89
C GLU A 94 -11.87 11.10 3.68
N ALA A 95 -11.45 10.01 3.03
CA ALA A 95 -10.55 9.03 3.66
C ALA A 95 -9.20 9.67 3.98
N ILE A 96 -8.66 10.49 3.06
CA ILE A 96 -7.40 11.20 3.29
C ILE A 96 -7.55 12.16 4.48
N THR A 97 -8.66 12.88 4.58
CA THR A 97 -8.90 13.76 5.72
C THR A 97 -8.90 12.98 7.04
N ARG A 98 -9.56 11.81 7.07
CA ARG A 98 -9.54 10.95 8.27
C ARG A 98 -8.13 10.50 8.62
N ALA A 99 -7.35 10.10 7.63
CA ALA A 99 -5.95 9.67 7.84
C ALA A 99 -5.10 10.81 8.40
N GLN A 100 -5.22 12.01 7.83
CA GLN A 100 -4.51 13.18 8.32
C GLN A 100 -4.89 13.52 9.75
N SER A 101 -6.18 13.45 10.08
CA SER A 101 -6.67 13.70 11.45
C SER A 101 -6.13 12.69 12.46
N ALA A 102 -5.85 11.47 11.99
CA ALA A 102 -5.25 10.41 12.81
C ALA A 102 -3.72 10.50 12.89
N GLY A 103 -3.12 11.49 12.24
CA GLY A 103 -1.68 11.72 12.29
C GLY A 103 -0.87 11.00 11.23
N LEU A 104 -1.51 10.39 10.22
CA LEU A 104 -0.80 9.71 9.15
C LEU A 104 -0.28 10.70 8.10
N ILE A 105 0.86 10.37 7.51
CA ILE A 105 1.33 11.02 6.29
C ILE A 105 0.49 10.49 5.15
N THR A 106 0.06 11.36 4.24
CA THR A 106 -0.83 10.96 3.15
C THR A 106 -0.27 11.36 1.79
N VAL A 107 -0.39 10.45 0.83
CA VAL A 107 -0.11 10.71 -0.59
C VAL A 107 -1.30 10.14 -1.37
N MET A 108 -1.77 10.86 -2.37
CA MET A 108 -2.93 10.43 -3.15
C MET A 108 -2.71 10.71 -4.64
N ASP A 109 -3.18 9.79 -5.48
CA ASP A 109 -3.12 9.90 -6.94
C ASP A 109 -1.68 10.00 -7.44
N ARG A 110 -0.79 9.16 -6.86
CA ARG A 110 0.63 9.10 -7.25
C ARG A 110 1.11 7.66 -7.29
N CYS A 111 2.12 7.38 -8.13
CA CYS A 111 2.74 6.07 -8.22
C CYS A 111 4.17 6.14 -7.65
N PRO A 112 4.53 5.30 -6.67
CA PRO A 112 5.89 5.29 -6.12
C PRO A 112 6.97 5.09 -7.17
N ALA A 113 6.72 4.25 -8.18
CA ALA A 113 7.69 4.02 -9.26
C ALA A 113 7.97 5.29 -10.06
N ILE A 114 6.91 6.07 -10.36
CA ILE A 114 7.04 7.34 -11.07
C ILE A 114 7.78 8.36 -10.21
N GLU A 115 7.44 8.45 -8.91
CA GLU A 115 8.08 9.39 -8.01
C GLU A 115 9.58 9.09 -7.84
N TYR A 116 9.96 7.81 -7.77
CA TYR A 116 11.37 7.43 -7.75
C TYR A 116 12.10 7.86 -9.02
N ARG A 117 11.48 7.70 -10.17
CA ARG A 117 12.09 8.12 -11.45
C ARG A 117 12.29 9.61 -11.54
N LYS A 118 11.37 10.42 -10.97
CA LYS A 118 11.49 11.89 -10.96
C LYS A 118 12.67 12.38 -10.13
N LYS A 119 13.08 11.62 -9.13
CA LYS A 119 14.20 11.99 -8.24
C LYS A 119 15.56 11.73 -8.87
N ASN A 120 15.59 10.97 -9.91
CA ASN A 120 16.81 10.63 -10.63
C ASN A 120 16.91 11.46 -11.90
#